data_8bc14f193393d7be78a9969702245efa
#
_entry.id   8bc14f193393d7be78a9969702245efa
#
_cell.length_a   1.000
_cell.length_b   1.000
_cell.length_c   1.000
_cell.angle_alpha   90.00
_cell.angle_beta   90.00
_cell.angle_gamma   90.00
#
_symmetry.space_group_name_H-M   'P 1'
#
loop_
_entity.id
_entity.type
_entity.pdbx_description
1 polymer ?
#
loop_
_entity_poly.entity_id
_entity_poly.type
_entity_poly.pdbx_seq_one_letter_code
_entity_poly.pdbx_strand_id
1 'polypeptide(L)'
;MNIQVFSGDICSKTAGLSPHNDIRVELFLAGCKMAREGHPCPGCFNSPLWDSKGGRSQDISEVIQYIEKMTDNRYITIVGGEPLDQYPEVVELTKRLKEEKFHIVLFTHYTMSEVIQSYAQVLKHIDMLIDGKFDMEKRIFDTDLRPGILHVVGSSNQKIWFNYSGEFVDVTDCYDLRPFYEGGGEHKRINL
;
A
#
# COMPACT_ATOMS: atom_id res chain seq x y z
N MET A 1 -5.39 11.24 17.73
CA MET A 1 -4.10 10.53 17.48
C MET A 1 -3.44 11.14 16.27
N ASN A 2 -2.15 11.45 16.37
CA ASN A 2 -1.44 12.13 15.29
C ASN A 2 -0.57 11.16 14.51
N ILE A 3 -0.51 11.34 13.19
CA ILE A 3 0.31 10.58 12.24
C ILE A 3 1.24 11.52 11.47
N GLN A 4 2.43 11.07 11.10
CA GLN A 4 3.39 11.86 10.33
C GLN A 4 3.09 11.71 8.84
N VAL A 5 2.51 12.73 8.24
CA VAL A 5 2.15 12.78 6.81
C VAL A 5 3.14 13.67 6.08
N PHE A 6 3.65 13.21 4.94
CA PHE A 6 4.48 14.02 4.05
C PHE A 6 3.61 14.78 3.04
N SER A 7 2.85 14.09 2.24
CA SER A 7 1.88 14.67 1.30
C SER A 7 0.74 13.70 1.00
N GLY A 8 -0.32 14.22 0.40
CA GLY A 8 -1.37 13.42 -0.23
C GLY A 8 -1.61 13.97 -1.63
N ASP A 9 -1.51 13.13 -2.63
CA ASP A 9 -1.64 13.48 -4.04
C ASP A 9 -2.69 12.59 -4.73
N ILE A 10 -3.30 13.11 -5.78
CA ILE A 10 -4.15 12.31 -6.67
C ILE A 10 -3.26 11.63 -7.69
N CYS A 11 -3.33 10.30 -7.77
CA CYS A 11 -2.52 9.52 -8.67
C CYS A 11 -3.34 8.47 -9.43
N SER A 12 -3.02 8.29 -10.71
CA SER A 12 -3.61 7.23 -11.56
C SER A 12 -2.71 6.00 -11.73
N LYS A 13 -1.49 6.02 -11.17
CA LYS A 13 -0.50 4.95 -11.37
C LYS A 13 -0.91 3.59 -10.81
N THR A 14 -1.86 3.59 -9.90
CA THR A 14 -2.43 2.38 -9.32
C THR A 14 -3.68 1.87 -10.03
N ALA A 15 -3.91 2.31 -11.27
CA ALA A 15 -4.92 1.73 -12.14
C ALA A 15 -4.74 0.21 -12.21
N GLY A 16 -5.84 -0.55 -12.08
CA GLY A 16 -5.80 -2.02 -11.99
C GLY A 16 -5.91 -2.58 -10.58
N LEU A 17 -5.65 -1.78 -9.55
CA LEU A 17 -5.80 -2.19 -8.14
C LEU A 17 -7.19 -1.89 -7.56
N SER A 18 -8.10 -1.38 -8.33
CA SER A 18 -9.50 -1.11 -7.94
C SER A 18 -10.47 -1.72 -8.93
N PRO A 19 -11.72 -1.99 -8.53
CA PRO A 19 -12.73 -2.64 -9.38
C PRO A 19 -12.97 -1.91 -10.72
N HIS A 20 -12.81 -0.59 -10.73
CA HIS A 20 -13.17 0.27 -11.85
C HIS A 20 -11.98 0.99 -12.49
N ASN A 21 -10.75 0.66 -12.13
CA ASN A 21 -9.55 1.31 -12.67
C ASN A 21 -9.49 2.82 -12.44
N ASP A 22 -10.11 3.30 -11.37
CA ASP A 22 -10.24 4.70 -11.08
C ASP A 22 -8.98 5.33 -10.47
N ILE A 23 -8.96 6.65 -10.49
CA ILE A 23 -7.98 7.47 -9.80
C ILE A 23 -8.03 7.16 -8.31
N ARG A 24 -6.85 7.08 -7.67
CA ARG A 24 -6.69 6.86 -6.24
C ARG A 24 -6.00 8.04 -5.59
N VAL A 25 -6.28 8.27 -4.32
CA VAL A 25 -5.44 9.13 -3.50
C VAL A 25 -4.23 8.32 -3.06
N GLU A 26 -3.03 8.88 -3.23
CA GLU A 26 -1.81 8.35 -2.61
C GLU A 26 -1.48 9.18 -1.38
N LEU A 27 -1.46 8.56 -0.22
CA LEU A 27 -1.07 9.18 1.05
C LEU A 27 0.37 8.78 1.36
N PHE A 28 1.27 9.75 1.35
CA PHE A 28 2.68 9.56 1.65
C PHE A 28 2.95 9.85 3.13
N LEU A 29 3.31 8.80 3.88
CA LEU A 29 3.73 8.94 5.28
C LEU A 29 5.22 9.23 5.36
N ALA A 30 5.64 10.02 6.35
CA ALA A 30 7.03 10.36 6.57
C ALA A 30 7.67 9.46 7.64
N GLY A 31 8.89 9.04 7.40
CA GLY A 31 9.71 8.23 8.29
C GLY A 31 9.96 6.83 7.75
N CYS A 32 11.21 6.38 7.83
CA CYS A 32 11.63 5.01 7.57
C CYS A 32 12.73 4.64 8.57
N LYS A 33 12.43 3.74 9.50
CA LYS A 33 13.36 3.31 10.54
C LYS A 33 14.59 2.65 9.93
N MET A 34 14.41 1.76 8.98
CA MET A 34 15.49 1.07 8.29
C MET A 34 16.47 2.06 7.65
N ALA A 35 15.98 3.11 6.99
CA ALA A 35 16.83 4.15 6.40
C ALA A 35 17.56 4.98 7.46
N ARG A 36 16.90 5.32 8.56
CA ARG A 36 17.52 6.06 9.69
C ARG A 36 18.60 5.26 10.40
N GLU A 37 18.49 3.94 10.39
CA GLU A 37 19.49 3.01 10.95
C GLU A 37 20.66 2.72 9.99
N GLY A 38 20.69 3.39 8.83
CA GLY A 38 21.79 3.28 7.84
C GLY A 38 21.64 2.13 6.85
N HIS A 39 20.48 1.50 6.77
CA HIS A 39 20.21 0.35 5.89
C HIS A 39 19.07 0.62 4.89
N PRO A 40 19.04 1.76 4.18
CA PRO A 40 17.97 2.05 3.24
C PRO A 40 17.96 1.06 2.08
N CYS A 41 16.79 0.89 1.45
CA CYS A 41 16.70 0.21 0.17
C CYS A 41 17.58 0.94 -0.85
N PRO A 42 18.54 0.27 -1.52
CA PRO A 42 19.36 0.90 -2.54
C PRO A 42 18.49 1.48 -3.67
N GLY A 43 18.66 2.78 -3.97
CA GLY A 43 17.89 3.45 -5.01
C GLY A 43 16.42 3.67 -4.69
N CYS A 44 16.03 3.67 -3.42
CA CYS A 44 14.66 3.94 -2.98
C CYS A 44 14.11 5.23 -3.61
N PHE A 45 12.94 5.13 -4.25
CA PHE A 45 12.26 6.27 -4.87
C PHE A 45 11.82 7.32 -3.86
N ASN A 46 11.54 6.89 -2.63
CA ASN A 46 10.98 7.71 -1.56
C ASN A 46 12.05 8.20 -0.57
N SER A 47 13.30 8.37 -1.02
CA SER A 47 14.38 8.84 -0.15
C SER A 47 14.10 10.18 0.57
N PRO A 48 13.36 11.14 -0.01
CA PRO A 48 12.97 12.36 0.72
C PRO A 48 12.06 12.11 1.94
N LEU A 49 11.42 10.92 2.00
CA LEU A 49 10.48 10.55 3.07
C LEU A 49 11.13 9.78 4.23
N TRP A 50 12.44 9.55 4.20
CA TRP A 50 13.11 8.76 5.24
C TRP A 50 13.12 9.44 6.60
N ASP A 51 13.21 10.77 6.62
CA ASP A 51 13.17 11.53 7.85
C ASP A 51 11.70 11.85 8.23
N SER A 52 11.29 11.36 9.41
CA SER A 52 9.96 11.68 9.95
C SER A 52 9.76 13.18 10.19
N LYS A 53 10.84 13.92 10.42
CA LYS A 53 10.79 15.39 10.60
C LYS A 53 10.48 16.14 9.30
N GLY A 54 10.67 15.50 8.14
CA GLY A 54 10.25 16.03 6.84
C GLY A 54 8.73 16.05 6.65
N GLY A 55 7.98 15.31 7.47
CA GLY A 55 6.53 15.29 7.48
C GLY A 55 5.91 16.30 8.43
N ARG A 56 4.58 16.33 8.41
CA ARG A 56 3.77 17.11 9.36
C ARG A 56 3.03 16.15 10.28
N SER A 57 3.06 16.44 11.59
CA SER A 57 2.22 15.74 12.56
C SER A 57 0.79 16.25 12.43
N GLN A 58 -0.12 15.42 11.97
CA GLN A 58 -1.53 15.75 11.73
C GLN A 58 -2.46 14.80 12.48
N ASP A 59 -3.57 15.31 12.96
CA ASP A 59 -4.61 14.46 13.53
C ASP A 59 -5.25 13.59 12.44
N ILE A 60 -5.47 12.30 12.74
CA ILE A 60 -6.03 11.34 11.78
C ILE A 60 -7.38 11.80 11.24
N SER A 61 -8.21 12.49 12.05
CA SER A 61 -9.49 13.04 11.57
C SER A 61 -9.30 14.09 10.49
N GLU A 62 -8.29 14.95 10.65
CA GLU A 62 -7.96 15.99 9.65
C GLU A 62 -7.42 15.37 8.37
N VAL A 63 -6.60 14.30 8.50
CA VAL A 63 -6.08 13.55 7.34
C VAL A 63 -7.24 12.92 6.56
N ILE A 64 -8.20 12.28 7.23
CA ILE A 64 -9.36 11.66 6.58
C ILE A 64 -10.21 12.73 5.87
N GLN A 65 -10.53 13.83 6.55
CA GLN A 65 -11.27 14.94 5.94
C GLN A 65 -10.56 15.53 4.71
N TYR A 66 -9.24 15.58 4.74
CA TYR A 66 -8.45 16.03 3.59
C TYR A 66 -8.57 15.05 2.42
N ILE A 67 -8.42 13.75 2.69
CA ILE A 67 -8.57 12.70 1.67
C ILE A 67 -9.96 12.75 1.02
N GLU A 68 -11.03 12.90 1.82
CA GLU A 68 -12.40 13.00 1.33
C GLU A 68 -12.64 14.22 0.42
N LYS A 69 -11.90 15.31 0.64
CA LYS A 69 -11.96 16.49 -0.24
C LYS A 69 -11.20 16.33 -1.56
N MET A 70 -10.25 15.40 -1.62
CA MET A 70 -9.44 15.17 -2.81
C MET A 70 -10.15 14.35 -3.87
N THR A 71 -11.09 13.48 -3.47
CA THR A 71 -11.73 12.56 -4.39
C THR A 71 -13.13 12.14 -3.91
N ASP A 72 -14.05 12.00 -4.87
CA ASP A 72 -15.39 11.46 -4.61
C ASP A 72 -15.40 9.93 -4.59
N ASN A 73 -14.39 9.28 -5.16
CA ASN A 73 -14.24 7.83 -5.08
C ASN A 73 -13.57 7.44 -3.74
N ARG A 74 -13.76 6.21 -3.33
CA ARG A 74 -13.27 5.71 -2.05
C ARG A 74 -12.03 4.82 -2.23
N TYR A 75 -11.06 5.26 -3.05
CA TYR A 75 -9.82 4.52 -3.32
C TYR A 75 -8.60 5.25 -2.78
N ILE A 76 -7.82 4.58 -1.92
CA ILE A 76 -6.59 5.13 -1.34
C ILE A 76 -5.46 4.11 -1.38
N THR A 77 -4.25 4.62 -1.63
CA THR A 77 -2.99 3.91 -1.45
C THR A 77 -2.20 4.60 -0.35
N ILE A 78 -1.80 3.85 0.67
CA ILE A 78 -0.94 4.33 1.75
C ILE A 78 0.47 3.85 1.44
N VAL A 79 1.37 4.81 1.31
CA VAL A 79 2.77 4.63 0.90
C VAL A 79 3.64 5.63 1.64
N GLY A 80 4.92 5.75 1.34
CA GLY A 80 5.77 6.78 1.93
C GLY A 80 7.18 6.28 2.22
N GLY A 81 7.69 6.62 3.39
CA GLY A 81 8.86 6.01 3.95
C GLY A 81 8.59 4.54 4.28
N GLU A 82 8.15 4.26 5.50
CA GLU A 82 7.61 2.95 5.90
C GLU A 82 6.36 3.16 6.75
N PRO A 83 5.17 2.89 6.22
CA PRO A 83 3.93 3.11 6.98
C PRO A 83 3.87 2.34 8.30
N LEU A 84 4.36 1.09 8.34
CA LEU A 84 4.31 0.26 9.54
C LEU A 84 5.31 0.67 10.64
N ASP A 85 6.20 1.63 10.38
CA ASP A 85 6.97 2.29 11.44
C ASP A 85 6.11 3.21 12.33
N GLN A 86 4.90 3.56 11.85
CA GLN A 86 3.85 4.25 12.57
C GLN A 86 2.65 3.31 12.81
N TYR A 87 2.92 2.08 13.24
CA TYR A 87 1.95 1.01 13.24
C TYR A 87 0.64 1.31 13.98
N PRO A 88 0.64 1.82 15.24
CA PRO A 88 -0.62 2.13 15.94
C PRO A 88 -1.47 3.16 15.19
N GLU A 89 -0.81 4.17 14.62
CA GLU A 89 -1.46 5.25 13.87
C GLU A 89 -2.03 4.74 12.54
N VAL A 90 -1.30 3.86 11.85
CA VAL A 90 -1.75 3.27 10.59
C VAL A 90 -2.92 2.32 10.82
N VAL A 91 -2.93 1.56 11.91
CA VAL A 91 -4.09 0.72 12.27
C VAL A 91 -5.34 1.57 12.52
N GLU A 92 -5.22 2.67 13.28
CA GLU A 92 -6.35 3.56 13.53
C GLU A 92 -6.82 4.26 12.25
N LEU A 93 -5.88 4.75 11.42
CA LEU A 93 -6.19 5.38 10.15
C LEU A 93 -6.94 4.42 9.22
N THR A 94 -6.39 3.22 8.99
CA THR A 94 -7.00 2.22 8.09
C THR A 94 -8.35 1.73 8.59
N LYS A 95 -8.51 1.54 9.89
CA LYS A 95 -9.79 1.19 10.50
C LYS A 95 -10.85 2.25 10.18
N ARG A 96 -10.57 3.52 10.44
CA ARG A 96 -11.53 4.61 10.19
C ARG A 96 -11.82 4.80 8.71
N LEU A 97 -10.81 4.70 7.84
CA LEU A 97 -11.02 4.72 6.39
C LEU A 97 -11.92 3.56 5.92
N LYS A 98 -11.79 2.38 6.54
CA LYS A 98 -12.70 1.24 6.25
C LYS A 98 -14.14 1.50 6.70
N GLU A 99 -14.34 2.17 7.83
CA GLU A 99 -15.66 2.61 8.29
C GLU A 99 -16.30 3.56 7.28
N GLU A 100 -15.50 4.42 6.62
CA GLU A 100 -15.90 5.31 5.52
C GLU A 100 -15.93 4.60 4.14
N LYS A 101 -15.83 3.27 4.09
CA LYS A 101 -15.93 2.44 2.88
C LYS A 101 -14.79 2.64 1.87
N PHE A 102 -13.63 3.08 2.30
CA PHE A 102 -12.46 3.13 1.41
C PHE A 102 -11.96 1.73 1.06
N HIS A 103 -11.54 1.59 -0.18
CA HIS A 103 -10.68 0.49 -0.64
C HIS A 103 -9.23 0.90 -0.44
N ILE A 104 -8.51 0.16 0.39
CA ILE A 104 -7.20 0.54 0.91
C ILE A 104 -6.13 -0.41 0.38
N VAL A 105 -5.13 0.14 -0.30
CA VAL A 105 -3.88 -0.53 -0.65
C VAL A 105 -2.78 0.00 0.27
N LEU A 106 -2.04 -0.89 0.91
CA LEU A 106 -0.90 -0.54 1.77
C LEU A 106 0.40 -1.08 1.17
N PHE A 107 1.39 -0.21 1.04
CA PHE A 107 2.76 -0.61 0.72
C PHE A 107 3.59 -0.72 1.99
N THR A 108 4.46 -1.73 2.04
CA THR A 108 5.45 -1.88 3.10
C THR A 108 6.72 -2.58 2.59
N HIS A 109 7.85 -2.33 3.22
CA HIS A 109 9.07 -3.09 2.95
C HIS A 109 9.12 -4.43 3.70
N TYR A 110 8.26 -4.63 4.69
CA TYR A 110 8.14 -5.90 5.39
C TYR A 110 7.49 -6.95 4.49
N THR A 111 7.91 -8.19 4.60
CA THR A 111 7.25 -9.32 3.94
C THR A 111 5.91 -9.66 4.60
N MET A 112 5.00 -10.31 3.89
CA MET A 112 3.73 -10.78 4.47
C MET A 112 3.93 -11.59 5.76
N SER A 113 4.95 -12.44 5.81
CA SER A 113 5.27 -13.21 7.02
C SER A 113 5.63 -12.31 8.22
N GLU A 114 6.42 -11.26 8.00
CA GLU A 114 6.76 -10.28 9.04
C GLU A 114 5.54 -9.47 9.45
N VAL A 115 4.67 -9.12 8.50
CA VAL A 115 3.42 -8.41 8.78
C VAL A 115 2.49 -9.27 9.63
N ILE A 116 2.32 -10.55 9.31
CA ILE A 116 1.52 -11.49 10.11
C ILE A 116 2.09 -11.62 11.53
N GLN A 117 3.41 -11.70 11.66
CA GLN A 117 4.06 -11.89 12.96
C GLN A 117 3.99 -10.64 13.84
N SER A 118 4.16 -9.43 13.28
CA SER A 118 4.40 -8.21 14.06
C SER A 118 3.35 -7.12 13.88
N TYR A 119 2.58 -7.15 12.79
CA TYR A 119 1.68 -6.07 12.35
C TYR A 119 0.29 -6.58 11.95
N ALA A 120 -0.14 -7.75 12.43
CA ALA A 120 -1.33 -8.47 11.95
C ALA A 120 -2.65 -7.65 12.02
N GLN A 121 -2.77 -6.69 12.94
CA GLN A 121 -4.02 -5.94 13.07
C GLN A 121 -4.33 -5.08 11.83
N VAL A 122 -3.31 -4.58 11.12
CA VAL A 122 -3.54 -3.77 9.93
C VAL A 122 -4.22 -4.57 8.82
N LEU A 123 -3.95 -5.87 8.72
CA LEU A 123 -4.55 -6.77 7.72
C LEU A 123 -6.08 -6.83 7.80
N LYS A 124 -6.65 -6.54 8.97
CA LYS A 124 -8.12 -6.52 9.16
C LYS A 124 -8.80 -5.33 8.48
N HIS A 125 -8.03 -4.32 8.13
CA HIS A 125 -8.53 -3.02 7.69
C HIS A 125 -8.05 -2.61 6.29
N ILE A 126 -7.37 -3.50 5.56
CA ILE A 126 -6.89 -3.21 4.20
C ILE A 126 -7.43 -4.25 3.21
N ASP A 127 -7.55 -3.85 1.96
CA ASP A 127 -7.99 -4.72 0.88
C ASP A 127 -6.83 -5.36 0.14
N MET A 128 -5.69 -4.68 0.10
CA MET A 128 -4.49 -5.18 -0.55
C MET A 128 -3.25 -4.77 0.22
N LEU A 129 -2.26 -5.66 0.20
CA LEU A 129 -0.90 -5.38 0.68
C LEU A 129 0.07 -5.54 -0.48
N ILE A 130 0.97 -4.57 -0.65
CA ILE A 130 2.14 -4.70 -1.51
C ILE A 130 3.34 -4.75 -0.60
N ASP A 131 4.00 -5.91 -0.56
CA ASP A 131 5.03 -6.25 0.40
C ASP A 131 6.42 -6.35 -0.22
N GLY A 132 7.43 -6.25 0.63
CA GLY A 132 8.81 -6.52 0.28
C GLY A 132 9.63 -5.27 -0.05
N LYS A 133 10.91 -5.34 0.28
CA LYS A 133 11.89 -4.26 0.05
C LYS A 133 12.06 -3.99 -1.43
N PHE A 134 12.14 -2.71 -1.79
CA PHE A 134 12.58 -2.33 -3.13
C PHE A 134 14.02 -2.84 -3.37
N ASP A 135 14.22 -3.45 -4.53
CA ASP A 135 15.50 -4.01 -4.97
C ASP A 135 15.86 -3.41 -6.34
N MET A 136 16.88 -2.55 -6.37
CA MET A 136 17.31 -1.86 -7.58
C MET A 136 17.76 -2.82 -8.69
N GLU A 137 18.32 -3.99 -8.34
CA GLU A 137 18.74 -4.99 -9.34
C GLU A 137 17.54 -5.68 -10.00
N LYS A 138 16.38 -5.63 -9.34
CA LYS A 138 15.12 -6.21 -9.83
C LYS A 138 14.10 -5.14 -10.23
N ARG A 139 14.56 -3.89 -10.39
CA ARG A 139 13.68 -2.79 -10.75
C ARG A 139 12.89 -3.09 -12.01
N ILE A 140 11.59 -2.77 -11.96
CA ILE A 140 10.69 -2.81 -13.11
C ILE A 140 10.70 -1.42 -13.75
N PHE A 141 10.98 -1.37 -15.06
CA PHE A 141 10.94 -0.14 -15.85
C PHE A 141 9.60 -0.03 -16.57
N ASP A 142 9.15 1.20 -16.82
CA ASP A 142 7.89 1.46 -17.55
C ASP A 142 7.90 0.88 -18.99
N THR A 143 9.09 0.58 -19.53
CA THR A 143 9.27 -0.09 -20.82
C THR A 143 9.15 -1.62 -20.73
N ASP A 144 9.15 -2.19 -19.54
CA ASP A 144 8.95 -3.62 -19.37
C ASP A 144 7.48 -3.95 -19.62
N LEU A 145 7.21 -4.54 -20.79
CA LEU A 145 5.87 -5.04 -21.15
C LEU A 145 5.55 -6.27 -20.30
N ARG A 146 5.30 -6.05 -19.01
CA ARG A 146 4.83 -7.13 -18.14
C ARG A 146 3.31 -7.14 -18.13
N PRO A 147 2.73 -8.32 -18.31
CA PRO A 147 1.29 -8.46 -18.22
C PRO A 147 0.80 -8.30 -16.79
N GLY A 148 -0.42 -7.80 -16.64
CA GLY A 148 -1.11 -7.78 -15.37
C GLY A 148 -0.81 -6.59 -14.48
N ILE A 149 -0.99 -6.78 -13.17
CA ILE A 149 -0.90 -5.74 -12.16
C ILE A 149 0.52 -5.45 -11.66
N LEU A 150 1.53 -6.16 -12.19
CA LEU A 150 2.94 -6.01 -11.79
C LEU A 150 3.53 -4.62 -12.03
N HIS A 151 2.91 -3.80 -12.89
CA HIS A 151 3.36 -2.43 -13.14
C HIS A 151 3.23 -1.49 -11.95
N VAL A 152 2.51 -1.88 -10.90
CA VAL A 152 2.33 -1.06 -9.69
C VAL A 152 3.45 -1.24 -8.66
N VAL A 153 4.29 -2.29 -8.81
CA VAL A 153 5.43 -2.52 -7.91
C VAL A 153 6.71 -1.90 -8.48
N GLY A 154 7.62 -1.50 -7.60
CA GLY A 154 8.89 -0.90 -8.01
C GLY A 154 9.93 -1.93 -8.46
N SER A 155 9.88 -3.16 -7.94
CA SER A 155 10.80 -4.25 -8.25
C SER A 155 10.11 -5.61 -8.23
N SER A 156 10.60 -6.55 -9.05
CA SER A 156 9.93 -7.83 -9.31
C SER A 156 9.95 -8.83 -8.16
N ASN A 157 10.65 -8.54 -7.08
CA ASN A 157 10.64 -9.34 -5.86
C ASN A 157 9.52 -8.95 -4.88
N GLN A 158 8.86 -7.80 -5.12
CA GLN A 158 7.71 -7.39 -4.33
C GLN A 158 6.50 -8.24 -4.73
N LYS A 159 5.62 -8.50 -3.75
CA LYS A 159 4.42 -9.29 -3.96
C LYS A 159 3.17 -8.46 -3.73
N ILE A 160 2.09 -8.87 -4.38
CA ILE A 160 0.78 -8.24 -4.30
C ILE A 160 -0.18 -9.24 -3.68
N TRP A 161 -0.75 -8.88 -2.54
CA TRP A 161 -1.69 -9.70 -1.79
C TRP A 161 -3.07 -9.06 -1.79
N PHE A 162 -4.07 -9.84 -2.13
CA PHE A 162 -5.47 -9.42 -2.13
C PHE A 162 -6.21 -10.05 -0.96
N ASN A 163 -6.98 -9.24 -0.22
CA ASN A 163 -7.83 -9.70 0.86
C ASN A 163 -9.15 -10.23 0.30
N TYR A 164 -9.24 -11.55 0.19
CA TYR A 164 -10.47 -12.22 -0.24
C TYR A 164 -11.23 -12.73 0.99
N SER A 165 -12.26 -11.98 1.40
CA SER A 165 -13.12 -12.33 2.55
C SER A 165 -12.37 -12.62 3.86
N GLY A 166 -11.29 -11.88 4.12
CA GLY A 166 -10.48 -12.00 5.33
C GLY A 166 -9.25 -12.89 5.19
N GLU A 167 -9.06 -13.54 4.04
CA GLU A 167 -7.88 -14.34 3.71
C GLU A 167 -7.06 -13.64 2.62
N PHE A 168 -5.75 -13.49 2.83
CA PHE A 168 -4.87 -12.87 1.85
C PHE A 168 -4.34 -13.89 0.85
N VAL A 169 -4.56 -13.62 -0.43
CA VAL A 169 -4.14 -14.45 -1.56
C VAL A 169 -3.07 -13.74 -2.36
N ASP A 170 -1.98 -14.43 -2.72
CA ASP A 170 -0.94 -13.90 -3.62
C ASP A 170 -1.52 -13.78 -5.04
N VAL A 171 -1.60 -12.55 -5.53
CA VAL A 171 -2.12 -12.22 -6.86
C VAL A 171 -1.06 -11.57 -7.75
N THR A 172 0.21 -11.70 -7.38
CA THR A 172 1.34 -11.04 -8.06
C THR A 172 1.36 -11.32 -9.56
N ASP A 173 1.09 -12.55 -9.97
CA ASP A 173 1.09 -12.97 -11.37
C ASP A 173 -0.28 -12.84 -12.06
N CYS A 174 -1.26 -12.21 -11.42
CA CYS A 174 -2.58 -12.03 -12.02
C CYS A 174 -2.57 -10.90 -13.06
N TYR A 175 -3.29 -11.13 -14.16
CA TYR A 175 -3.48 -10.14 -15.22
C TYR A 175 -4.60 -9.16 -14.93
N ASP A 176 -5.58 -9.59 -14.14
CA ASP A 176 -6.81 -8.87 -13.91
C ASP A 176 -7.39 -9.25 -12.54
N LEU A 177 -7.73 -8.24 -11.75
CA LEU A 177 -8.33 -8.42 -10.43
C LEU A 177 -9.86 -8.40 -10.45
N ARG A 178 -10.52 -8.08 -11.58
CA ARG A 178 -11.98 -8.04 -11.65
C ARG A 178 -12.66 -9.31 -11.15
N PRO A 179 -12.17 -10.53 -11.47
CA PRO A 179 -12.79 -11.75 -10.95
C PRO A 179 -12.80 -11.82 -9.42
N PHE A 180 -11.83 -11.22 -8.74
CA PHE A 180 -11.77 -11.19 -7.27
C PHE A 180 -12.82 -10.26 -6.67
N TYR A 181 -13.13 -9.15 -7.35
CA TYR A 181 -14.14 -8.19 -6.91
C TYR A 181 -15.57 -8.67 -7.22
N GLU A 182 -15.77 -9.39 -8.32
CA GLU A 182 -17.08 -9.85 -8.78
C GLU A 182 -17.55 -11.15 -8.11
N GLY A 183 -16.71 -11.76 -7.25
CA GLY A 183 -17.07 -12.97 -6.50
C GLY A 183 -17.22 -14.24 -7.34
N GLY A 184 -16.77 -14.24 -8.61
CA GLY A 184 -17.02 -15.30 -9.60
C GLY A 184 -15.80 -16.12 -10.04
N GLY A 185 -14.63 -15.92 -9.45
CA GLY A 185 -13.42 -16.65 -9.85
C GLY A 185 -13.29 -18.01 -9.18
N GLU A 186 -13.25 -19.11 -9.95
CA GLU A 186 -12.65 -20.36 -9.48
C GLU A 186 -11.16 -20.10 -9.22
N HIS A 187 -10.85 -19.85 -7.94
CA HIS A 187 -9.47 -19.59 -7.53
C HIS A 187 -8.72 -20.92 -7.52
N LYS A 188 -7.69 -21.05 -8.34
CA LYS A 188 -6.64 -22.03 -8.06
C LYS A 188 -6.04 -21.68 -6.72
N ARG A 189 -6.47 -22.38 -5.67
CA ARG A 189 -5.84 -22.35 -4.37
C ARG A 189 -4.39 -22.80 -4.57
N ILE A 190 -3.46 -21.86 -4.44
CA ILE A 190 -2.08 -22.22 -4.23
C ILE A 190 -2.02 -22.56 -2.73
N ASN A 191 -1.99 -23.83 -2.41
CA ASN A 191 -1.72 -24.29 -1.05
C ASN A 191 -0.32 -23.82 -0.69
N LEU A 192 -0.22 -22.97 0.34
CA LEU A 192 1.01 -22.60 1.01
C LEU A 192 1.56 -23.78 1.80
#